data_e541abdfdad40925e7ffb49de8dbdcb9
#
_entry.id   e541abdfdad40925e7ffb49de8dbdcb9
#
_cell.length_a   1.000
_cell.length_b   1.000
_cell.length_c   1.000
_cell.angle_alpha   90.00
_cell.angle_beta   90.00
_cell.angle_gamma   90.00
#
_symmetry.space_group_name_H-M   'P 1'
#
loop_
_entity.id
_entity.type
_entity.pdbx_description
1 polymer ?
#
loop_
_entity_poly.entity_id
_entity_poly.type
_entity_poly.pdbx_seq_one_letter_code
_entity_poly.pdbx_strand_id
1 'polypeptide(L)'
;MIDFSSTPWLTEPARETPVLTECDVLVAGGGPAGMAAAVAAAATGASTVLIERYGFLGGMGTAGGVTNFAGLYGKRAGQMQRLVHGVCDELLDRMDKLGGLNQPQEIGRAHV
;
A
#
# COMPACT_ATOMS: atom_id res chain seq x y z
N MET A 1 6.46 26.30 -1.46
CA MET A 1 5.63 26.66 -0.29
C MET A 1 4.29 27.12 -0.83
N ILE A 2 3.18 26.52 -0.40
CA ILE A 2 1.83 26.89 -0.84
C ILE A 2 1.44 28.17 -0.10
N ASP A 3 1.04 29.20 -0.84
CA ASP A 3 0.53 30.45 -0.26
C ASP A 3 -0.98 30.31 0.01
N PHE A 4 -1.37 30.38 1.26
CA PHE A 4 -2.76 30.29 1.70
C PHE A 4 -3.43 31.65 1.93
N SER A 5 -2.75 32.77 1.63
CA SER A 5 -3.26 34.12 1.92
C SER A 5 -4.56 34.45 1.20
N SER A 6 -4.80 33.85 0.03
CA SER A 6 -6.02 34.03 -0.79
C SER A 6 -7.00 32.85 -0.71
N THR A 7 -6.72 31.86 0.16
CA THR A 7 -7.56 30.66 0.26
C THR A 7 -8.82 30.96 1.06
N PRO A 8 -10.02 30.63 0.56
CA PRO A 8 -11.25 30.77 1.34
C PRO A 8 -11.25 29.78 2.50
N TRP A 9 -11.70 30.21 3.65
CA TRP A 9 -11.83 29.39 4.84
C TRP A 9 -13.28 28.95 5.03
N LEU A 10 -13.49 27.66 5.30
CA LEU A 10 -14.78 27.12 5.72
C LEU A 10 -14.75 26.91 7.24
N THR A 11 -15.74 27.48 7.93
CA THR A 11 -15.90 27.24 9.36
C THR A 11 -16.81 26.03 9.59
N GLU A 12 -16.27 24.99 10.21
CA GLU A 12 -17.06 23.87 10.68
C GLU A 12 -17.55 24.10 12.12
N PRO A 13 -18.79 23.68 12.46
CA PRO A 13 -19.27 23.77 13.84
C PRO A 13 -18.44 22.86 14.75
N ALA A 14 -18.20 23.32 15.97
CA ALA A 14 -17.56 22.52 17.01
C ALA A 14 -18.40 21.27 17.31
N ARG A 15 -17.75 20.12 17.44
CA ARG A 15 -18.38 18.84 17.79
C ARG A 15 -17.49 18.06 18.76
N GLU A 16 -18.12 17.27 19.61
CA GLU A 16 -17.42 16.28 20.42
C GLU A 16 -17.30 14.98 19.61
N THR A 17 -16.10 14.40 19.59
CA THR A 17 -15.84 13.16 18.88
C THR A 17 -15.15 12.18 19.85
N PRO A 18 -15.67 10.94 19.99
CA PRO A 18 -15.04 9.97 20.86
C PRO A 18 -13.66 9.56 20.35
N VAL A 19 -12.69 9.49 21.26
CA VAL A 19 -11.36 8.93 20.98
C VAL A 19 -11.46 7.42 21.20
N LEU A 20 -11.28 6.64 20.12
CA LEU A 20 -11.36 5.17 20.18
C LEU A 20 -10.02 4.55 20.60
N THR A 21 -8.91 5.13 20.17
CA THR A 21 -7.56 4.64 20.49
C THR A 21 -6.53 5.74 20.23
N GLU A 22 -5.33 5.55 20.79
CA GLU A 22 -4.16 6.37 20.54
C GLU A 22 -3.05 5.51 19.92
N CYS A 23 -2.28 6.06 19.01
CA CYS A 23 -1.18 5.37 18.34
C CYS A 23 -0.13 6.36 17.85
N ASP A 24 1.09 5.88 17.58
CA ASP A 24 2.16 6.69 17.00
C ASP A 24 1.90 6.98 15.52
N VAL A 25 1.35 5.99 14.79
CA VAL A 25 1.07 6.08 13.36
C VAL A 25 -0.34 5.59 13.07
N LEU A 26 -1.15 6.48 12.49
CA LEU A 26 -2.46 6.13 11.95
C LEU A 26 -2.39 6.09 10.43
N VAL A 27 -2.72 4.95 9.84
CA VAL A 27 -2.85 4.77 8.38
C VAL A 27 -4.32 4.72 8.00
N ALA A 28 -4.76 5.65 7.17
CA ALA A 28 -6.12 5.72 6.67
C ALA A 28 -6.22 5.12 5.26
N GLY A 29 -6.84 3.95 5.17
CA GLY A 29 -7.03 3.18 3.95
C GLY A 29 -6.08 1.98 3.85
N GLY A 30 -6.66 0.80 3.64
CA GLY A 30 -5.97 -0.50 3.56
C GLY A 30 -5.68 -0.98 2.14
N GLY A 31 -5.56 -0.06 1.17
CA GLY A 31 -5.08 -0.38 -0.17
C GLY A 31 -3.59 -0.75 -0.18
N PRO A 32 -2.98 -1.03 -1.36
CA PRO A 32 -1.58 -1.46 -1.45
C PRO A 32 -0.61 -0.53 -0.73
N ALA A 33 -0.77 0.78 -0.90
CA ALA A 33 0.07 1.79 -0.27
C ALA A 33 -0.12 1.84 1.25
N GLY A 34 -1.37 1.79 1.73
CA GLY A 34 -1.68 1.81 3.15
C GLY A 34 -1.20 0.55 3.86
N MET A 35 -1.36 -0.62 3.26
CA MET A 35 -0.79 -1.86 3.77
C MET A 35 0.73 -1.78 3.92
N ALA A 36 1.42 -1.32 2.86
CA ALA A 36 2.86 -1.18 2.90
C ALA A 36 3.32 -0.17 3.96
N ALA A 37 2.62 0.96 4.08
CA ALA A 37 2.91 1.98 5.09
C ALA A 37 2.70 1.45 6.52
N ALA A 38 1.60 0.74 6.77
CA ALA A 38 1.32 0.19 8.09
C ALA A 38 2.32 -0.89 8.50
N VAL A 39 2.66 -1.80 7.59
CA VAL A 39 3.68 -2.84 7.83
C VAL A 39 5.04 -2.21 8.10
N ALA A 40 5.46 -1.24 7.28
CA ALA A 40 6.73 -0.56 7.47
C ALA A 40 6.79 0.22 8.79
N ALA A 41 5.73 0.93 9.15
CA ALA A 41 5.65 1.65 10.42
C ALA A 41 5.73 0.68 11.61
N ALA A 42 4.94 -0.38 11.62
CA ALA A 42 4.96 -1.38 12.67
C ALA A 42 6.34 -2.08 12.80
N ALA A 43 7.04 -2.31 11.69
CA ALA A 43 8.37 -2.90 11.67
C ALA A 43 9.43 -2.01 12.36
N THR A 44 9.19 -0.71 12.50
CA THR A 44 10.06 0.19 13.28
C THR A 44 9.79 0.13 14.79
N GLY A 45 8.79 -0.61 15.23
CA GLY A 45 8.34 -0.67 16.62
C GLY A 45 7.29 0.38 16.99
N ALA A 46 6.83 1.20 16.04
CA ALA A 46 5.78 2.18 16.28
C ALA A 46 4.42 1.49 16.54
N SER A 47 3.67 1.99 17.52
CA SER A 47 2.28 1.62 17.72
C SER A 47 1.48 2.08 16.52
N THR A 48 1.05 1.14 15.68
CA THR A 48 0.46 1.45 14.39
C THR A 48 -0.98 0.94 14.29
N VAL A 49 -1.87 1.82 13.88
CA VAL A 49 -3.28 1.50 13.60
C VAL A 49 -3.55 1.73 12.12
N LEU A 50 -4.12 0.74 11.45
CA LEU A 50 -4.64 0.88 10.10
C LEU A 50 -6.17 0.83 10.14
N ILE A 51 -6.80 1.83 9.54
CA ILE A 51 -8.26 1.87 9.39
C ILE A 51 -8.62 1.64 7.94
N GLU A 52 -9.60 0.77 7.71
CA GLU A 52 -10.13 0.45 6.38
C GLU A 52 -11.66 0.53 6.41
N ARG A 53 -12.20 1.04 5.34
CA ARG A 53 -13.65 1.18 5.14
C ARG A 53 -14.35 -0.16 4.95
N TYR A 54 -13.69 -1.10 4.29
CA TYR A 54 -14.23 -2.42 3.97
C TYR A 54 -13.70 -3.47 4.95
N GLY A 55 -14.40 -4.59 5.02
CA GLY A 55 -14.02 -5.71 5.89
C GLY A 55 -12.80 -6.53 5.41
N PHE A 56 -12.02 -6.01 4.46
CA PHE A 56 -10.84 -6.65 3.88
C PHE A 56 -9.83 -5.61 3.42
N LEU A 57 -8.57 -6.02 3.31
CA LEU A 57 -7.45 -5.20 2.84
C LEU A 57 -7.11 -5.49 1.38
N GLY A 58 -6.21 -4.70 0.79
CA GLY A 58 -5.65 -4.90 -0.52
C GLY A 58 -6.16 -3.96 -1.61
N GLY A 59 -7.34 -3.34 -1.44
CA GLY A 59 -7.87 -2.35 -2.37
C GLY A 59 -7.88 -2.83 -3.82
N MET A 60 -7.06 -2.21 -4.68
CA MET A 60 -6.96 -2.58 -6.10
C MET A 60 -6.46 -4.01 -6.32
N GLY A 61 -5.59 -4.53 -5.45
CA GLY A 61 -5.07 -5.90 -5.54
C GLY A 61 -6.05 -6.98 -5.07
N THR A 62 -7.18 -6.61 -4.48
CA THR A 62 -8.24 -7.53 -4.04
C THR A 62 -9.57 -7.17 -4.66
N ALA A 63 -10.37 -6.29 -4.05
CA ALA A 63 -11.67 -5.90 -4.56
C ALA A 63 -11.64 -5.21 -5.93
N GLY A 64 -10.56 -4.49 -6.24
CA GLY A 64 -10.37 -3.84 -7.53
C GLY A 64 -10.03 -4.80 -8.67
N GLY A 65 -9.74 -6.09 -8.37
CA GLY A 65 -9.50 -7.13 -9.35
C GLY A 65 -8.24 -6.95 -10.21
N VAL A 66 -7.29 -6.13 -9.77
CA VAL A 66 -5.99 -5.96 -10.45
C VAL A 66 -5.10 -7.15 -10.08
N THR A 67 -4.89 -8.04 -11.03
CA THR A 67 -4.09 -9.26 -10.85
C THR A 67 -2.62 -9.09 -11.24
N ASN A 68 -2.27 -8.03 -11.97
CA ASN A 68 -0.91 -7.76 -12.42
C ASN A 68 -0.37 -6.49 -11.76
N PHE A 69 0.71 -6.63 -10.99
CA PHE A 69 1.43 -5.50 -10.43
C PHE A 69 2.44 -4.98 -11.44
N ALA A 70 2.12 -3.87 -12.10
CA ALA A 70 3.03 -3.22 -13.03
C ALA A 70 4.23 -2.60 -12.30
N GLY A 71 5.40 -2.63 -12.94
CA GLY A 71 6.60 -1.95 -12.44
C GLY A 71 7.40 -2.70 -11.37
N LEU A 72 7.01 -3.93 -10.98
CA LEU A 72 7.81 -4.73 -10.03
C LEU A 72 9.14 -5.18 -10.63
N TYR A 73 9.17 -5.41 -11.93
CA TYR A 73 10.33 -5.87 -12.68
C TYR A 73 10.61 -4.96 -13.85
N GLY A 74 11.87 -4.86 -14.26
CA GLY A 74 12.30 -4.14 -15.44
C GLY A 74 13.48 -4.83 -16.11
N LYS A 75 13.76 -4.47 -17.36
CA LYS A 75 14.94 -4.96 -18.11
C LYS A 75 16.12 -4.03 -17.88
N ARG A 76 17.26 -4.60 -17.44
CA ARG A 76 18.55 -3.93 -17.41
C ARG A 76 19.58 -4.81 -18.09
N ALA A 77 20.28 -4.29 -19.09
CA ALA A 77 21.23 -5.05 -19.91
C ALA A 77 20.64 -6.35 -20.49
N GLY A 78 19.37 -6.33 -20.91
CA GLY A 78 18.68 -7.49 -21.47
C GLY A 78 18.15 -8.51 -20.47
N GLN A 79 18.46 -8.36 -19.19
CA GLN A 79 18.00 -9.27 -18.11
C GLN A 79 16.85 -8.65 -17.31
N MET A 80 15.86 -9.48 -16.96
CA MET A 80 14.80 -9.08 -16.04
C MET A 80 15.36 -8.95 -14.63
N GLN A 81 15.12 -7.80 -14.01
CA GLN A 81 15.52 -7.53 -12.63
C GLN A 81 14.31 -7.01 -11.86
N ARG A 82 14.20 -7.41 -10.58
CA ARG A 82 13.25 -6.83 -9.67
C ARG A 82 13.66 -5.39 -9.35
N LEU A 83 12.71 -4.47 -9.42
CA LEU A 83 12.93 -3.03 -9.18
C LEU A 83 12.36 -2.57 -7.84
N VAL A 84 11.31 -3.23 -7.35
CA VAL A 84 10.63 -2.89 -6.10
C VAL A 84 10.97 -3.93 -5.04
N HIS A 85 11.41 -3.47 -3.88
CA HIS A 85 11.89 -4.27 -2.75
C HIS A 85 11.19 -3.92 -1.44
N GLY A 86 11.63 -4.52 -0.33
CA GLY A 86 11.11 -4.26 1.01
C GLY A 86 9.81 -5.00 1.30
N VAL A 87 8.76 -4.30 1.70
CA VAL A 87 7.44 -4.92 2.00
C VAL A 87 6.91 -5.73 0.81
N CYS A 88 7.25 -5.31 -0.41
CA CYS A 88 6.88 -6.04 -1.62
C CYS A 88 7.55 -7.43 -1.70
N ASP A 89 8.81 -7.55 -1.28
CA ASP A 89 9.51 -8.85 -1.24
C ASP A 89 8.78 -9.83 -0.32
N GLU A 90 8.45 -9.37 0.88
CA GLU A 90 7.75 -10.20 1.86
C GLU A 90 6.35 -10.62 1.37
N LEU A 91 5.62 -9.71 0.73
CA LEU A 91 4.32 -10.00 0.15
C LEU A 91 4.44 -11.09 -0.93
N LEU A 92 5.36 -10.94 -1.86
CA LEU A 92 5.55 -11.90 -2.95
C LEU A 92 6.02 -13.27 -2.42
N ASP A 93 6.91 -13.30 -1.44
CA ASP A 93 7.36 -14.56 -0.81
C ASP A 93 6.20 -15.28 -0.11
N ARG A 94 5.30 -14.56 0.54
CA ARG A 94 4.10 -15.12 1.15
C ARG A 94 3.11 -15.64 0.12
N MET A 95 2.92 -14.89 -0.98
CA MET A 95 2.06 -15.32 -2.09
C MET A 95 2.59 -16.57 -2.78
N ASP A 96 3.91 -16.66 -2.98
CA ASP A 96 4.55 -17.85 -3.57
C ASP A 96 4.34 -19.09 -2.72
N LYS A 97 4.55 -18.99 -1.40
CA LYS A 97 4.29 -20.07 -0.45
C LYS A 97 2.83 -20.57 -0.45
N LEU A 98 1.91 -19.73 -0.82
CA LEU A 98 0.49 -20.05 -0.94
C LEU A 98 0.09 -20.52 -2.35
N GLY A 99 1.06 -20.59 -3.30
CA GLY A 99 0.80 -20.95 -4.69
C GLY A 99 0.03 -19.88 -5.48
N GLY A 100 0.02 -18.64 -4.97
CA GLY A 100 -0.70 -17.52 -5.57
C GLY A 100 0.15 -16.64 -6.50
N LEU A 101 1.40 -17.00 -6.76
CA LEU A 101 2.32 -16.22 -7.58
C LEU A 101 2.60 -16.91 -8.92
N ASN A 102 2.37 -16.21 -10.02
CA ASN A 102 2.79 -16.67 -11.34
C ASN A 102 4.32 -16.61 -11.48
N GLN A 103 4.88 -17.54 -12.28
CA GLN A 103 6.32 -17.57 -12.50
C GLN A 103 6.81 -16.25 -13.14
N PRO A 104 7.96 -15.70 -12.71
CA PRO A 104 8.50 -14.44 -13.21
C PRO A 104 8.69 -14.38 -14.74
N GLN A 105 8.90 -15.54 -15.38
CA GLN A 105 9.03 -15.66 -16.82
C GLN A 105 7.71 -15.43 -17.57
N GLU A 106 6.57 -15.63 -16.92
CA GLU A 106 5.23 -15.40 -17.48
C GLU A 106 4.81 -13.93 -17.32
N ILE A 107 5.22 -13.29 -16.23
CA ILE A 107 5.00 -11.86 -15.98
C ILE A 107 5.68 -11.01 -17.05
N GLY A 108 6.85 -11.40 -17.52
CA GLY A 108 7.60 -10.68 -18.57
C GLY A 108 7.01 -10.79 -19.97
N ARG A 109 6.06 -11.71 -20.21
CA ARG A 109 5.40 -11.89 -21.51
C ARG A 109 4.09 -11.10 -21.63
N ALA A 110 3.52 -10.66 -20.53
CA ALA A 110 2.27 -9.89 -20.52
C ALA A 110 2.44 -8.39 -20.84
N HIS A 111 3.67 -7.91 -21.01
CA HIS A 111 4.01 -6.50 -21.23
C HIS A 111 4.89 -6.27 -22.47
N VAL A 112 4.75 -7.09 -23.50
CA VAL A 112 5.37 -6.84 -24.82
C VAL A 112 4.29 -6.51 -25.84
#